data_b0d3ea3b8be8935d1a23acd2fa1fc7be
#
_entry.id   b0d3ea3b8be8935d1a23acd2fa1fc7be
#
_cell.length_a   1.000
_cell.length_b   1.000
_cell.length_c   1.000
_cell.angle_alpha   90.00
_cell.angle_beta   90.00
_cell.angle_gamma   90.00
#
_symmetry.space_group_name_H-M   'P 1'
#
loop_
_entity.id
_entity.type
_entity.pdbx_description
1 polymer ?
#
loop_
_entity_poly.entity_id
_entity_poly.type
_entity_poly.pdbx_seq_one_letter_code
_entity_poly.pdbx_strand_id
1 'polypeptide(L)'
;MSPLASPEDFPQGHVLPDAHHDRALGGQIPAGGAIVSAITIRGSRPLLDPTLALLSITLDDLERQRIAMQNRHRSLTTSGTSDNGLEWGYGLDERDPQVATFAALVDQSIALEKEAIKALERAMKRHPLGPWVKEQKGAGNKTVARLLGVIGDPYWHSAEDRPRTVSELWAYTGHKPGQRRRKGERANWSDDAKKRTYLIAAGFVKQLDAQCKREGGVAEHQDSCSCSPYRKVYDARREHTRGNVHATECVRCGPSGKPAAPGSPWSPAHQMADAIRVTGKTFLRDLWCESKRIHEERNSA
;
A
#
# COMPACT_ATOMS: atom_id res chain seq x y z
N MET A 1 -37.65 -35.05 -40.49
CA MET A 1 -38.23 -33.83 -39.88
C MET A 1 -38.20 -33.99 -38.38
N SER A 2 -37.14 -33.50 -37.74
CA SER A 2 -36.99 -33.49 -36.28
C SER A 2 -37.57 -32.20 -35.73
N PRO A 3 -38.24 -32.19 -34.58
CA PRO A 3 -38.84 -30.97 -34.02
C PRO A 3 -37.78 -30.03 -33.46
N LEU A 4 -38.01 -28.76 -33.67
CA LEU A 4 -37.24 -27.66 -33.12
C LEU A 4 -37.30 -27.65 -31.57
N ALA A 5 -36.15 -27.51 -30.92
CA ALA A 5 -36.02 -27.37 -29.48
C ALA A 5 -36.67 -26.07 -28.99
N SER A 6 -37.39 -26.15 -27.87
CA SER A 6 -38.04 -25.02 -27.19
C SER A 6 -37.01 -24.06 -26.59
N PRO A 7 -37.40 -22.76 -26.38
CA PRO A 7 -36.49 -21.72 -25.84
C PRO A 7 -36.11 -21.88 -24.36
N GLU A 8 -36.48 -22.98 -23.71
CA GLU A 8 -36.31 -23.18 -22.26
C GLU A 8 -35.06 -23.96 -21.88
N ASP A 9 -34.21 -24.39 -22.85
CA ASP A 9 -33.02 -25.21 -22.61
C ASP A 9 -31.70 -24.43 -22.58
N PHE A 10 -31.72 -23.15 -22.28
CA PHE A 10 -30.48 -22.42 -21.99
C PHE A 10 -30.13 -22.58 -20.51
N PRO A 11 -28.96 -23.13 -20.15
CA PRO A 11 -28.51 -23.13 -18.77
C PRO A 11 -28.38 -21.68 -18.29
N GLN A 12 -29.10 -21.35 -17.23
CA GLN A 12 -29.04 -20.10 -16.53
C GLN A 12 -27.57 -19.82 -16.19
N GLY A 13 -27.00 -18.80 -16.81
CA GLY A 13 -25.62 -18.38 -16.60
C GLY A 13 -25.36 -18.19 -15.10
N HIS A 14 -24.30 -18.81 -14.60
CA HIS A 14 -23.76 -18.48 -13.30
C HIS A 14 -23.42 -17.00 -13.30
N VAL A 15 -24.31 -16.23 -12.68
CA VAL A 15 -24.04 -14.87 -12.27
C VAL A 15 -22.87 -14.96 -11.30
N LEU A 16 -21.70 -14.52 -11.75
CA LEU A 16 -20.60 -14.24 -10.85
C LEU A 16 -21.15 -13.32 -9.74
N PRO A 17 -20.92 -13.61 -8.47
CA PRO A 17 -21.38 -12.73 -7.42
C PRO A 17 -20.78 -11.36 -7.67
N ASP A 18 -21.64 -10.39 -7.92
CA ASP A 18 -21.29 -8.98 -7.98
C ASP A 18 -20.50 -8.66 -6.73
N ALA A 19 -19.21 -8.44 -6.89
CA ALA A 19 -18.38 -7.81 -5.90
C ALA A 19 -18.75 -6.31 -5.85
N HIS A 20 -20.04 -6.02 -5.67
CA HIS A 20 -20.50 -4.75 -5.15
C HIS A 20 -20.02 -4.67 -3.69
N HIS A 21 -18.76 -4.38 -3.52
CA HIS A 21 -18.33 -3.64 -2.39
C HIS A 21 -18.87 -2.21 -2.61
N ASP A 22 -20.14 -2.02 -2.30
CA ASP A 22 -20.64 -0.77 -1.77
C ASP A 22 -19.82 -0.46 -0.51
N ARG A 23 -18.59 0.01 -0.71
CA ARG A 23 -17.97 0.90 0.25
C ARG A 23 -18.78 2.19 0.13
N ALA A 24 -19.88 2.23 0.87
CA ALA A 24 -20.41 3.49 1.30
C ALA A 24 -19.21 4.31 1.79
N LEU A 25 -18.85 5.33 1.05
CA LEU A 25 -18.04 6.45 1.51
C LEU A 25 -18.89 7.22 2.54
N GLY A 26 -19.29 6.52 3.60
CA GLY A 26 -19.92 7.04 4.79
C GLY A 26 -18.91 7.65 5.75
N GLY A 27 -17.89 8.28 5.23
CA GLY A 27 -17.24 9.39 5.89
C GLY A 27 -18.05 10.61 5.51
N GLN A 28 -18.96 11.04 6.39
CA GLN A 28 -19.60 12.34 6.29
C GLN A 28 -18.52 13.37 6.02
N ILE A 29 -18.51 13.95 4.81
CA ILE A 29 -17.85 15.23 4.57
C ILE A 29 -18.63 16.20 5.46
N PRO A 30 -18.03 16.76 6.51
CA PRO A 30 -18.76 17.66 7.37
C PRO A 30 -19.18 18.86 6.54
N ALA A 31 -20.50 19.09 6.47
CA ALA A 31 -21.07 20.21 5.76
C ALA A 31 -20.46 21.52 6.28
N GLY A 32 -20.06 22.40 5.34
CA GLY A 32 -19.80 23.85 5.52
C GLY A 32 -18.92 24.35 6.67
N GLY A 33 -19.05 23.80 7.88
CA GLY A 33 -18.28 24.18 9.06
C GLY A 33 -16.80 23.73 9.08
N ALA A 34 -16.48 22.64 8.35
CA ALA A 34 -15.13 22.08 8.32
C ALA A 34 -14.13 22.92 7.50
N ILE A 35 -14.61 23.69 6.53
CA ILE A 35 -13.73 24.54 5.69
C ILE A 35 -13.17 25.71 6.50
N VAL A 36 -13.97 26.31 7.38
CA VAL A 36 -13.53 27.42 8.23
C VAL A 36 -12.54 26.92 9.30
N SER A 37 -12.81 25.74 9.88
CA SER A 37 -11.88 25.09 10.79
C SER A 37 -10.53 24.75 10.12
N ALA A 38 -10.54 24.29 8.85
CA ALA A 38 -9.32 23.97 8.11
C ALA A 38 -8.40 25.17 7.88
N ILE A 39 -8.95 26.39 7.77
CA ILE A 39 -8.17 27.61 7.57
C ILE A 39 -7.48 28.03 8.90
N THR A 40 -8.15 27.90 10.02
CA THR A 40 -7.60 28.17 11.35
C THR A 40 -6.51 27.15 11.74
N ILE A 41 -6.66 25.88 11.30
CA ILE A 41 -5.72 24.78 11.52
C ILE A 41 -4.37 25.00 10.81
N ARG A 42 -4.32 25.72 9.68
CA ARG A 42 -3.05 26.01 8.95
C ARG A 42 -1.99 26.73 9.78
N GLY A 43 -2.39 27.49 10.80
CA GLY A 43 -1.47 28.17 11.69
C GLY A 43 -0.79 27.26 12.72
N SER A 44 -1.46 26.21 13.17
CA SER A 44 -1.01 25.34 14.28
C SER A 44 -0.52 23.94 13.85
N ARG A 45 -0.71 23.54 12.59
CA ARG A 45 -0.43 22.17 12.11
C ARG A 45 0.42 22.19 10.85
N PRO A 46 1.75 22.30 10.99
CA PRO A 46 2.65 22.50 9.86
C PRO A 46 2.68 21.36 8.84
N LEU A 47 2.28 20.14 9.26
CA LEU A 47 2.40 18.94 8.44
C LEU A 47 1.07 18.46 7.84
N LEU A 48 -0.04 19.12 8.13
CA LEU A 48 -1.32 18.81 7.52
C LEU A 48 -1.44 19.47 6.14
N ASP A 49 -1.36 18.69 5.08
CA ASP A 49 -1.52 19.15 3.69
C ASP A 49 -2.76 18.50 3.03
N PRO A 50 -3.91 19.22 2.99
CA PRO A 50 -5.10 18.71 2.32
C PRO A 50 -4.91 18.47 0.83
N THR A 51 -4.06 19.23 0.15
CA THR A 51 -3.77 19.06 -1.29
C THR A 51 -3.05 17.74 -1.52
N LEU A 52 -2.07 17.42 -0.68
CA LEU A 52 -1.36 16.15 -0.74
C LEU A 52 -2.30 14.96 -0.47
N ALA A 53 -3.22 15.09 0.47
CA ALA A 53 -4.24 14.07 0.76
C ALA A 53 -5.16 13.84 -0.45
N LEU A 54 -5.69 14.90 -1.05
CA LEU A 54 -6.57 14.80 -2.24
C LEU A 54 -5.82 14.23 -3.45
N LEU A 55 -4.59 14.67 -3.72
CA LEU A 55 -3.77 14.09 -4.81
C LEU A 55 -3.49 12.60 -4.59
N SER A 56 -3.29 12.18 -3.33
CA SER A 56 -3.10 10.76 -3.00
C SER A 56 -4.34 9.92 -3.34
N ILE A 57 -5.54 10.40 -2.95
CA ILE A 57 -6.82 9.74 -3.25
C ILE A 57 -7.06 9.70 -4.76
N THR A 58 -6.87 10.84 -5.44
CA THR A 58 -7.01 10.93 -6.90
C THR A 58 -6.10 9.94 -7.62
N LEU A 59 -4.86 9.81 -7.17
CA LEU A 59 -3.94 8.83 -7.76
C LEU A 59 -4.41 7.38 -7.55
N ASP A 60 -4.99 7.07 -6.37
CA ASP A 60 -5.54 5.73 -6.10
C ASP A 60 -6.73 5.41 -7.02
N ASP A 61 -7.56 6.40 -7.32
CA ASP A 61 -8.69 6.25 -8.25
C ASP A 61 -8.22 6.04 -9.69
N LEU A 62 -7.25 6.84 -10.14
CA LEU A 62 -6.67 6.73 -11.48
C LEU A 62 -5.94 5.39 -11.68
N GLU A 63 -5.17 4.91 -10.68
CA GLU A 63 -4.53 3.58 -10.75
C GLU A 63 -5.58 2.47 -10.90
N ARG A 64 -6.69 2.53 -10.12
CA ARG A 64 -7.78 1.55 -10.23
C ARG A 64 -8.44 1.58 -11.59
N GLN A 65 -8.75 2.77 -12.09
CA GLN A 65 -9.37 2.97 -13.41
C GLN A 65 -8.46 2.43 -14.52
N ARG A 66 -7.18 2.80 -14.53
CA ARG A 66 -6.21 2.30 -15.52
C ARG A 66 -6.13 0.77 -15.51
N ILE A 67 -5.99 0.15 -14.35
CA ILE A 67 -5.91 -1.31 -14.23
C ILE A 67 -7.18 -1.97 -14.79
N ALA A 68 -8.36 -1.43 -14.46
CA ALA A 68 -9.62 -1.95 -14.97
C ALA A 68 -9.72 -1.83 -16.50
N MET A 69 -9.30 -0.68 -17.06
CA MET A 69 -9.29 -0.46 -18.51
C MET A 69 -8.28 -1.39 -19.22
N GLN A 70 -7.09 -1.54 -18.68
CA GLN A 70 -6.08 -2.46 -19.23
C GLN A 70 -6.56 -3.93 -19.21
N ASN A 71 -7.24 -4.35 -18.15
CA ASN A 71 -7.79 -5.70 -18.08
C ASN A 71 -8.91 -5.91 -19.12
N ARG A 72 -9.79 -4.91 -19.33
CA ARG A 72 -10.80 -4.97 -20.38
C ARG A 72 -10.17 -5.03 -21.78
N HIS A 73 -9.16 -4.19 -22.04
CA HIS A 73 -8.42 -4.24 -23.29
C HIS A 73 -7.78 -5.61 -23.52
N ARG A 74 -7.14 -6.17 -22.48
CA ARG A 74 -6.59 -7.53 -22.57
C ARG A 74 -7.66 -8.58 -22.86
N SER A 75 -8.84 -8.51 -22.24
CA SER A 75 -9.95 -9.42 -22.56
C SER A 75 -10.44 -9.30 -23.99
N LEU A 76 -10.34 -8.12 -24.62
CA LEU A 76 -10.69 -7.96 -26.03
C LEU A 76 -9.64 -8.57 -26.98
N THR A 77 -8.35 -8.38 -26.67
CA THR A 77 -7.25 -8.70 -27.60
C THR A 77 -6.62 -10.07 -27.39
N THR A 78 -6.82 -10.68 -26.22
CA THR A 78 -6.30 -12.02 -25.92
C THR A 78 -7.44 -13.03 -25.86
N SER A 79 -7.14 -14.28 -26.22
CA SER A 79 -8.04 -15.42 -26.02
C SER A 79 -7.23 -16.65 -25.61
N GLY A 80 -7.88 -17.60 -25.00
CA GLY A 80 -7.26 -18.86 -24.60
C GLY A 80 -8.28 -19.82 -24.01
N THR A 81 -7.81 -21.01 -23.67
CA THR A 81 -8.60 -22.03 -23.00
C THR A 81 -8.01 -22.29 -21.61
N SER A 82 -8.83 -22.28 -20.59
CA SER A 82 -8.44 -22.61 -19.22
C SER A 82 -8.24 -24.10 -19.02
N ASP A 83 -7.58 -24.52 -17.93
CA ASP A 83 -7.29 -25.93 -17.62
C ASP A 83 -8.56 -26.81 -17.54
N ASN A 84 -9.71 -26.21 -17.27
CA ASN A 84 -11.01 -26.88 -17.27
C ASN A 84 -11.75 -26.84 -18.62
N GLY A 85 -11.08 -26.44 -19.72
CA GLY A 85 -11.62 -26.40 -21.07
C GLY A 85 -12.54 -25.22 -21.40
N LEU A 86 -12.68 -24.24 -20.50
CA LEU A 86 -13.47 -23.03 -20.76
C LEU A 86 -12.66 -22.03 -21.58
N GLU A 87 -13.23 -21.55 -22.67
CA GLU A 87 -12.67 -20.43 -23.45
C GLU A 87 -12.81 -19.11 -22.71
N TRP A 88 -11.80 -18.23 -22.86
CA TRP A 88 -11.81 -16.90 -22.30
C TRP A 88 -11.22 -15.88 -23.29
N GLY A 89 -11.70 -14.63 -23.21
CA GLY A 89 -11.28 -13.52 -24.05
C GLY A 89 -11.86 -13.62 -25.48
N TYR A 90 -11.67 -12.57 -26.26
CA TYR A 90 -12.25 -12.45 -27.60
C TYR A 90 -11.23 -12.60 -28.74
N GLY A 91 -9.94 -12.36 -28.49
CA GLY A 91 -8.86 -12.48 -29.48
C GLY A 91 -9.03 -11.55 -30.68
N LEU A 92 -9.61 -10.36 -30.50
CA LEU A 92 -9.81 -9.38 -31.57
C LEU A 92 -8.48 -8.78 -32.03
N ASP A 93 -8.39 -8.42 -33.31
CA ASP A 93 -7.19 -7.78 -33.85
C ASP A 93 -7.03 -6.35 -33.29
N GLU A 94 -5.85 -6.03 -32.80
CA GLU A 94 -5.53 -4.68 -32.29
C GLU A 94 -5.65 -3.58 -33.36
N ARG A 95 -5.62 -3.95 -34.66
CA ARG A 95 -5.83 -3.06 -35.78
C ARG A 95 -7.30 -2.76 -36.06
N ASP A 96 -8.23 -3.49 -35.46
CA ASP A 96 -9.64 -3.17 -35.55
C ASP A 96 -9.89 -1.73 -35.03
N PRO A 97 -10.58 -0.86 -35.80
CA PRO A 97 -10.80 0.53 -35.40
C PRO A 97 -11.47 0.70 -34.04
N GLN A 98 -12.33 -0.23 -33.65
CA GLN A 98 -13.01 -0.18 -32.35
C GLN A 98 -12.03 -0.56 -31.22
N VAL A 99 -11.20 -1.58 -31.41
CA VAL A 99 -10.13 -1.99 -30.47
C VAL A 99 -9.09 -0.88 -30.36
N ALA A 100 -8.65 -0.28 -31.47
CA ALA A 100 -7.72 0.84 -31.48
C ALA A 100 -8.26 2.06 -30.72
N THR A 101 -9.56 2.36 -30.89
CA THR A 101 -10.22 3.43 -30.11
C THR A 101 -10.18 3.16 -28.63
N PHE A 102 -10.44 1.93 -28.21
CA PHE A 102 -10.35 1.55 -26.79
C PHE A 102 -8.90 1.61 -26.27
N ALA A 103 -7.92 1.17 -27.06
CA ALA A 103 -6.50 1.27 -26.73
C ALA A 103 -6.08 2.74 -26.50
N ALA A 104 -6.55 3.68 -27.35
CA ALA A 104 -6.29 5.10 -27.15
C ALA A 104 -6.85 5.65 -25.81
N LEU A 105 -8.02 5.18 -25.36
CA LEU A 105 -8.54 5.52 -24.02
C LEU A 105 -7.68 4.96 -22.89
N VAL A 106 -7.14 3.75 -23.04
CA VAL A 106 -6.17 3.18 -22.07
C VAL A 106 -4.93 4.06 -22.01
N ASP A 107 -4.37 4.48 -23.13
CA ASP A 107 -3.19 5.35 -23.17
C ASP A 107 -3.44 6.70 -22.52
N GLN A 108 -4.62 7.30 -22.73
CA GLN A 108 -5.01 8.53 -22.05
C GLN A 108 -5.08 8.33 -20.52
N SER A 109 -5.61 7.21 -20.05
CA SER A 109 -5.67 6.89 -18.62
C SER A 109 -4.27 6.75 -18.01
N ILE A 110 -3.34 6.15 -18.75
CA ILE A 110 -1.92 6.02 -18.35
C ILE A 110 -1.26 7.41 -18.27
N ALA A 111 -1.52 8.28 -19.25
CA ALA A 111 -0.98 9.64 -19.27
C ALA A 111 -1.48 10.45 -18.06
N LEU A 112 -2.78 10.39 -17.78
CA LEU A 112 -3.39 11.07 -16.64
C LEU A 112 -2.83 10.59 -15.29
N GLU A 113 -2.67 9.29 -15.11
CA GLU A 113 -2.01 8.73 -13.92
C GLU A 113 -0.58 9.25 -13.76
N LYS A 114 0.20 9.31 -14.85
CA LYS A 114 1.57 9.85 -14.83
C LYS A 114 1.60 11.32 -14.40
N GLU A 115 0.65 12.13 -14.85
CA GLU A 115 0.57 13.54 -14.41
C GLU A 115 0.18 13.67 -12.93
N ALA A 116 -0.74 12.84 -12.45
CA ALA A 116 -1.09 12.80 -11.03
C ALA A 116 0.11 12.39 -10.16
N ILE A 117 0.91 11.41 -10.60
CA ILE A 117 2.17 11.03 -9.92
C ILE A 117 3.12 12.21 -9.83
N LYS A 118 3.37 12.92 -10.94
CA LYS A 118 4.25 14.10 -10.96
C LYS A 118 3.75 15.22 -10.05
N ALA A 119 2.44 15.44 -10.02
CA ALA A 119 1.82 16.44 -9.15
C ALA A 119 2.02 16.08 -7.66
N LEU A 120 1.78 14.82 -7.30
CA LEU A 120 1.96 14.31 -5.94
C LEU A 120 3.43 14.39 -5.50
N GLU A 121 4.38 14.02 -6.37
CA GLU A 121 5.82 14.12 -6.08
C GLU A 121 6.28 15.56 -5.91
N ARG A 122 5.75 16.50 -6.71
CA ARG A 122 6.00 17.94 -6.53
C ARG A 122 5.45 18.47 -5.21
N ALA A 123 4.25 18.03 -4.81
CA ALA A 123 3.67 18.37 -3.51
C ALA A 123 4.54 17.84 -2.36
N MET A 124 4.99 16.57 -2.44
CA MET A 124 5.87 15.99 -1.42
C MET A 124 7.20 16.73 -1.29
N LYS A 125 7.82 17.16 -2.38
CA LYS A 125 9.08 17.91 -2.36
C LYS A 125 8.93 19.27 -1.65
N ARG A 126 7.75 19.89 -1.70
CA ARG A 126 7.44 21.15 -1.02
C ARG A 126 6.94 20.97 0.42
N HIS A 127 6.54 19.77 0.78
CA HIS A 127 6.08 19.45 2.12
C HIS A 127 7.23 19.61 3.13
N PRO A 128 7.00 20.08 4.37
CA PRO A 128 8.07 20.26 5.37
C PRO A 128 8.90 19.00 5.64
N LEU A 129 8.30 17.82 5.52
CA LEU A 129 9.02 16.52 5.59
C LEU A 129 9.80 16.16 4.31
N GLY A 130 9.67 16.94 3.23
CA GLY A 130 10.29 16.64 1.93
C GLY A 130 11.81 16.48 1.98
N PRO A 131 12.55 17.40 2.61
CA PRO A 131 14.01 17.28 2.79
C PRO A 131 14.41 15.98 3.48
N TRP A 132 13.78 15.67 4.62
CA TRP A 132 14.04 14.43 5.35
C TRP A 132 13.74 13.18 4.54
N VAL A 133 12.60 13.13 3.82
CA VAL A 133 12.24 12.00 2.96
C VAL A 133 13.28 11.77 1.86
N LYS A 134 13.82 12.84 1.26
CA LYS A 134 14.86 12.77 0.23
C LYS A 134 16.13 12.07 0.73
N GLU A 135 16.46 12.22 2.00
CA GLU A 135 17.64 11.57 2.63
C GLU A 135 17.40 10.08 2.91
N GLN A 136 16.13 9.64 3.00
CA GLN A 136 15.82 8.24 3.28
C GLN A 136 15.95 7.38 2.02
N LYS A 137 17.14 6.84 1.76
CA LYS A 137 17.44 5.99 0.60
C LYS A 137 16.46 4.80 0.53
N GLY A 138 15.63 4.78 -0.50
CA GLY A 138 14.57 3.78 -0.71
C GLY A 138 13.16 4.24 -0.37
N ALA A 139 12.99 5.39 0.27
CA ALA A 139 11.70 6.03 0.45
C ALA A 139 11.39 6.93 -0.76
N GLY A 140 10.57 6.46 -1.68
CA GLY A 140 10.14 7.27 -2.82
C GLY A 140 9.13 8.36 -2.44
N ASN A 141 9.29 9.56 -2.99
CA ASN A 141 8.38 10.70 -2.75
C ASN A 141 6.91 10.32 -2.97
N LYS A 142 6.57 9.63 -4.07
CA LYS A 142 5.22 9.13 -4.36
C LYS A 142 4.68 8.27 -3.21
N THR A 143 5.48 7.32 -2.71
CA THR A 143 5.02 6.34 -1.73
C THR A 143 4.83 6.96 -0.35
N VAL A 144 5.74 7.86 0.07
CA VAL A 144 5.62 8.56 1.34
C VAL A 144 4.48 9.59 1.29
N ALA A 145 4.33 10.33 0.18
CA ALA A 145 3.20 11.24 -0.01
C ALA A 145 1.85 10.53 0.14
N ARG A 146 1.72 9.33 -0.45
CA ARG A 146 0.50 8.50 -0.30
C ARG A 146 0.29 8.03 1.13
N LEU A 147 1.35 7.75 1.89
CA LEU A 147 1.22 7.44 3.31
C LEU A 147 0.74 8.66 4.09
N LEU A 148 1.38 9.83 3.90
CA LEU A 148 0.99 11.08 4.56
C LEU A 148 -0.44 11.49 4.22
N GLY A 149 -0.88 11.28 2.97
CA GLY A 149 -2.27 11.51 2.57
C GLY A 149 -3.30 10.69 3.36
N VAL A 150 -2.91 9.53 3.88
CA VAL A 150 -3.78 8.66 4.68
C VAL A 150 -3.66 8.93 6.18
N ILE A 151 -2.44 9.14 6.68
CA ILE A 151 -2.20 9.33 8.13
C ILE A 151 -2.34 10.79 8.58
N GLY A 152 -2.30 11.73 7.64
CA GLY A 152 -2.21 13.15 7.94
C GLY A 152 -0.88 13.50 8.59
N ASP A 153 -0.93 14.33 9.64
CA ASP A 153 0.25 14.67 10.43
C ASP A 153 0.70 13.49 11.30
N PRO A 154 1.95 12.99 11.14
CA PRO A 154 2.43 11.85 11.91
C PRO A 154 2.52 12.10 13.42
N TYR A 155 2.76 13.34 13.83
CA TYR A 155 2.89 13.72 15.26
C TYR A 155 1.59 14.23 15.88
N TRP A 156 0.64 14.73 15.08
CA TRP A 156 -0.58 15.35 15.59
C TRP A 156 -1.83 14.51 15.34
N HIS A 157 -2.65 14.30 16.38
CA HIS A 157 -3.93 13.63 16.28
C HIS A 157 -5.02 14.66 15.95
N SER A 158 -5.37 14.78 14.67
CA SER A 158 -6.24 15.85 14.19
C SER A 158 -7.64 15.84 14.77
N ALA A 159 -8.20 14.66 15.09
CA ALA A 159 -9.54 14.54 15.64
C ALA A 159 -9.60 14.89 17.15
N GLU A 160 -8.51 14.68 17.89
CA GLU A 160 -8.45 14.93 19.33
C GLU A 160 -7.66 16.20 19.67
N ASP A 161 -7.13 16.87 18.64
CA ASP A 161 -6.38 18.14 18.73
C ASP A 161 -5.24 18.12 19.76
N ARG A 162 -4.45 17.04 19.72
CA ARG A 162 -3.30 16.82 20.62
C ARG A 162 -2.14 16.11 19.93
N PRO A 163 -0.92 16.16 20.50
CA PRO A 163 0.16 15.30 20.09
C PRO A 163 -0.24 13.83 20.18
N ARG A 164 0.15 13.05 19.16
CA ARG A 164 -0.02 11.59 19.10
C ARG A 164 1.27 10.95 19.58
N THR A 165 1.17 9.84 20.29
CA THR A 165 2.31 8.99 20.59
C THR A 165 2.70 8.12 19.40
N VAL A 166 3.95 7.66 19.34
CA VAL A 166 4.39 6.72 18.31
C VAL A 166 3.59 5.41 18.35
N SER A 167 3.14 5.00 19.53
CA SER A 167 2.31 3.79 19.71
C SER A 167 0.93 3.93 19.09
N GLU A 168 0.34 5.13 19.13
CA GLU A 168 -0.93 5.43 18.45
C GLU A 168 -0.75 5.43 16.93
N LEU A 169 0.38 5.96 16.41
CA LEU A 169 0.70 5.87 14.99
C LEU A 169 0.85 4.41 14.55
N TRP A 170 1.55 3.58 15.33
CA TRP A 170 1.65 2.14 15.05
C TRP A 170 0.29 1.43 15.13
N ALA A 171 -0.56 1.80 16.08
CA ALA A 171 -1.92 1.24 16.18
C ALA A 171 -2.75 1.58 14.94
N TYR A 172 -2.75 2.85 14.53
CA TYR A 172 -3.47 3.31 13.35
C TYR A 172 -3.01 2.62 12.06
N THR A 173 -1.70 2.38 11.91
CA THR A 173 -1.11 1.72 10.75
C THR A 173 -1.09 0.19 10.84
N GLY A 174 -1.68 -0.41 11.87
CA GLY A 174 -1.75 -1.86 12.04
C GLY A 174 -0.42 -2.53 12.36
N HIS A 175 0.51 -1.80 13.01
CA HIS A 175 1.83 -2.28 13.40
C HIS A 175 2.00 -2.46 14.92
N LYS A 176 0.98 -2.16 15.74
CA LYS A 176 1.02 -2.39 17.18
C LYS A 176 1.13 -3.90 17.46
N PRO A 177 1.95 -4.35 18.42
CA PRO A 177 2.01 -5.75 18.82
C PRO A 177 0.63 -6.29 19.22
N GLY A 178 0.35 -7.54 18.88
CA GLY A 178 -0.92 -8.20 19.21
C GLY A 178 -2.13 -7.83 18.35
N GLN A 179 -2.03 -6.84 17.47
CA GLN A 179 -3.13 -6.54 16.53
C GLN A 179 -3.32 -7.70 15.54
N ARG A 180 -4.50 -8.30 15.55
CA ARG A 180 -4.89 -9.38 14.64
C ARG A 180 -6.25 -9.08 14.05
N ARG A 181 -6.41 -9.36 12.75
CA ARG A 181 -7.71 -9.32 12.10
C ARG A 181 -8.47 -10.60 12.48
N ARG A 182 -9.67 -10.47 13.00
CA ARG A 182 -10.59 -11.58 13.24
C ARG A 182 -11.53 -11.72 12.06
N LYS A 183 -11.92 -12.97 11.74
CA LYS A 183 -12.89 -13.24 10.68
C LYS A 183 -14.23 -12.60 11.06
N GLY A 184 -14.83 -11.85 10.13
CA GLY A 184 -16.10 -11.17 10.35
C GLY A 184 -16.03 -9.82 11.09
N GLU A 185 -14.87 -9.44 11.66
CA GLU A 185 -14.69 -8.16 12.33
C GLU A 185 -13.99 -7.14 11.42
N ARG A 186 -14.40 -5.88 11.54
CA ARG A 186 -13.69 -4.76 10.90
C ARG A 186 -12.33 -4.58 11.61
N ALA A 187 -11.28 -4.39 10.84
CA ALA A 187 -9.96 -4.07 11.41
C ALA A 187 -10.03 -2.73 12.17
N ASN A 188 -9.37 -2.66 13.32
CA ASN A 188 -9.24 -1.44 14.14
C ASN A 188 -8.03 -0.59 13.72
N TRP A 189 -7.58 -0.72 12.49
CA TRP A 189 -6.50 0.06 11.87
C TRP A 189 -6.86 0.43 10.45
N SER A 190 -6.12 1.37 9.86
CA SER A 190 -6.24 1.73 8.45
C SER A 190 -5.49 0.71 7.57
N ASP A 191 -6.23 -0.06 6.75
CA ASP A 191 -5.63 -1.01 5.80
C ASP A 191 -4.76 -0.28 4.76
N ASP A 192 -5.16 0.93 4.33
CA ASP A 192 -4.39 1.74 3.39
C ASP A 192 -3.07 2.23 4.01
N ALA A 193 -3.10 2.74 5.24
CA ALA A 193 -1.88 3.12 5.95
C ALA A 193 -0.94 1.93 6.14
N LYS A 194 -1.48 0.75 6.48
CA LYS A 194 -0.71 -0.50 6.59
C LYS A 194 -0.08 -0.90 5.27
N LYS A 195 -0.85 -0.89 4.18
CA LYS A 195 -0.37 -1.19 2.82
C LYS A 195 0.72 -0.22 2.39
N ARG A 196 0.54 1.09 2.60
CA ARG A 196 1.53 2.11 2.24
C ARG A 196 2.83 1.93 3.03
N THR A 197 2.74 1.69 4.35
CA THR A 197 3.91 1.40 5.18
C THR A 197 4.65 0.15 4.71
N TYR A 198 3.93 -0.91 4.36
CA TYR A 198 4.52 -2.12 3.80
C TYR A 198 5.27 -1.85 2.50
N LEU A 199 4.70 -1.07 1.58
CA LEU A 199 5.33 -0.74 0.30
C LEU A 199 6.62 0.08 0.48
N ILE A 200 6.65 1.01 1.46
CA ILE A 200 7.86 1.76 1.82
C ILE A 200 8.92 0.80 2.39
N ALA A 201 8.54 -0.05 3.34
CA ALA A 201 9.46 -1.01 3.94
C ALA A 201 10.03 -2.00 2.91
N ALA A 202 9.21 -2.49 1.97
CA ALA A 202 9.65 -3.32 0.86
C ALA A 202 10.60 -2.56 -0.10
N GLY A 203 10.43 -1.25 -0.24
CA GLY A 203 11.35 -0.38 -0.97
C GLY A 203 12.75 -0.37 -0.36
N PHE A 204 12.84 -0.30 0.97
CA PHE A 204 14.11 -0.34 1.69
C PHE A 204 14.85 -1.68 1.53
N VAL A 205 14.12 -2.79 1.47
CA VAL A 205 14.72 -4.13 1.25
C VAL A 205 15.51 -4.19 -0.06
N LYS A 206 15.13 -3.41 -1.06
CA LYS A 206 15.82 -3.32 -2.36
C LYS A 206 17.10 -2.47 -2.31
N GLN A 207 17.33 -1.71 -1.24
CA GLN A 207 18.46 -0.78 -1.10
C GLN A 207 19.70 -1.48 -0.50
N LEU A 208 20.10 -2.57 -1.12
CA LEU A 208 21.31 -3.31 -0.79
C LEU A 208 22.49 -2.75 -1.58
N ASP A 209 23.58 -2.53 -0.91
CA ASP A 209 24.87 -2.16 -1.52
C ASP A 209 25.36 -3.25 -2.48
N ALA A 210 26.09 -2.86 -3.53
CA ALA A 210 26.57 -3.79 -4.54
C ALA A 210 27.52 -4.85 -3.97
N GLN A 211 28.35 -4.47 -2.99
CA GLN A 211 29.25 -5.40 -2.31
C GLN A 211 28.45 -6.36 -1.44
N CYS A 212 27.59 -5.85 -0.58
CA CYS A 212 26.70 -6.68 0.24
C CYS A 212 25.85 -7.63 -0.61
N LYS A 213 25.46 -7.22 -1.82
CA LYS A 213 24.71 -8.07 -2.75
C LYS A 213 25.56 -9.23 -3.27
N ARG A 214 26.83 -9.01 -3.58
CA ARG A 214 27.78 -10.07 -4.02
C ARG A 214 28.05 -11.08 -2.92
N GLU A 215 28.09 -10.64 -1.67
CA GLU A 215 28.31 -11.46 -0.49
C GLU A 215 27.05 -12.21 0.00
N GLY A 216 25.98 -12.20 -0.79
CA GLY A 216 24.76 -12.99 -0.53
C GLY A 216 23.76 -12.35 0.43
N GLY A 217 23.86 -11.03 0.70
CA GLY A 217 22.97 -10.34 1.63
C GLY A 217 23.30 -10.67 3.08
N VAL A 218 24.13 -9.90 3.71
CA VAL A 218 24.85 -10.20 4.95
C VAL A 218 23.99 -10.00 6.18
N ALA A 219 24.15 -10.92 7.14
CA ALA A 219 23.67 -10.75 8.51
C ALA A 219 24.37 -9.56 9.20
N GLU A 220 25.63 -9.32 8.88
CA GLU A 220 26.43 -8.22 9.43
C GLU A 220 26.89 -7.29 8.30
N HIS A 221 26.38 -6.06 8.35
CA HIS A 221 26.81 -5.00 7.46
C HIS A 221 28.12 -4.40 7.95
N GLN A 222 29.08 -4.22 7.04
CA GLN A 222 30.28 -3.44 7.34
C GLN A 222 29.90 -1.97 7.60
N ASP A 223 30.61 -1.29 8.49
CA ASP A 223 30.39 0.13 8.81
C ASP A 223 30.46 1.04 7.57
N SER A 224 31.31 0.68 6.62
CA SER A 224 31.52 1.39 5.35
C SER A 224 30.46 1.13 4.28
N CYS A 225 29.52 0.18 4.48
CA CYS A 225 28.55 -0.14 3.45
C CYS A 225 27.52 0.98 3.22
N SER A 226 27.16 1.22 1.96
CA SER A 226 26.18 2.23 1.56
C SER A 226 24.72 1.75 1.61
N CYS A 227 24.45 0.65 2.31
CA CYS A 227 23.08 0.15 2.52
C CYS A 227 22.23 1.17 3.29
N SER A 228 20.93 1.22 2.95
CA SER A 228 19.98 2.00 3.73
C SER A 228 19.99 1.55 5.21
N PRO A 229 19.92 2.46 6.18
CA PRO A 229 19.74 2.10 7.60
C PRO A 229 18.56 1.14 7.82
N TYR A 230 17.46 1.31 7.10
CA TYR A 230 16.30 0.43 7.16
C TYR A 230 16.55 -0.95 6.55
N ARG A 231 17.46 -1.05 5.56
CA ARG A 231 17.91 -2.34 5.06
C ARG A 231 18.70 -3.08 6.14
N LYS A 232 19.56 -2.40 6.88
CA LYS A 232 20.30 -2.99 8.01
C LYS A 232 19.33 -3.50 9.10
N VAL A 233 18.27 -2.75 9.42
CA VAL A 233 17.19 -3.20 10.34
C VAL A 233 16.51 -4.47 9.84
N TYR A 234 16.21 -4.54 8.55
CA TYR A 234 15.60 -5.72 7.93
C TYR A 234 16.50 -6.95 8.08
N ASP A 235 17.78 -6.83 7.73
CA ASP A 235 18.73 -7.96 7.75
C ASP A 235 19.00 -8.44 9.18
N ALA A 236 19.21 -7.51 10.13
CA ALA A 236 19.36 -7.83 11.54
C ALA A 236 18.11 -8.58 12.10
N ARG A 237 16.90 -8.16 11.68
CA ARG A 237 15.68 -8.85 12.09
C ARG A 237 15.55 -10.23 11.46
N ARG A 238 15.96 -10.41 10.21
CA ARG A 238 16.02 -11.71 9.55
C ARG A 238 16.93 -12.68 10.29
N GLU A 239 18.13 -12.21 10.67
CA GLU A 239 19.07 -12.98 11.46
C GLU A 239 18.50 -13.37 12.82
N HIS A 240 17.96 -12.40 13.56
CA HIS A 240 17.32 -12.64 14.85
C HIS A 240 16.20 -13.69 14.81
N THR A 241 15.49 -13.82 13.68
CA THR A 241 14.39 -14.79 13.55
C THR A 241 14.78 -16.11 12.89
N ARG A 242 16.05 -16.32 12.54
CA ARG A 242 16.52 -17.50 11.80
C ARG A 242 16.20 -18.82 12.50
N GLY A 243 16.34 -18.88 13.82
CA GLY A 243 16.06 -20.07 14.63
C GLY A 243 14.68 -20.09 15.30
N ASN A 244 13.80 -19.15 14.99
CA ASN A 244 12.50 -19.06 15.67
C ASN A 244 11.58 -20.22 15.30
N VAL A 245 10.86 -20.71 16.30
CA VAL A 245 9.80 -21.72 16.17
C VAL A 245 8.44 -21.11 16.53
N HIS A 246 7.37 -21.75 16.06
CA HIS A 246 6.02 -21.31 16.36
C HIS A 246 5.61 -21.69 17.77
N ALA A 247 5.20 -20.72 18.59
CA ALA A 247 4.61 -20.99 19.90
C ALA A 247 3.16 -21.52 19.80
N THR A 248 2.47 -21.18 18.72
CA THR A 248 1.09 -21.58 18.43
C THR A 248 0.95 -21.95 16.96
N GLU A 249 -0.16 -22.57 16.57
CA GLU A 249 -0.46 -22.85 15.17
C GLU A 249 -0.32 -21.61 14.26
N CYS A 250 0.27 -21.79 13.09
CA CYS A 250 0.53 -20.70 12.16
C CYS A 250 0.04 -21.00 10.73
N VAL A 251 -0.99 -20.31 10.32
CA VAL A 251 -1.57 -20.44 8.96
C VAL A 251 -0.64 -19.95 7.83
N ARG A 252 0.40 -19.16 8.15
CA ARG A 252 1.34 -18.63 7.15
C ARG A 252 2.42 -19.62 6.75
N CYS A 253 2.72 -20.59 7.60
CA CYS A 253 3.85 -21.50 7.44
C CYS A 253 3.43 -22.94 7.13
N GLY A 254 2.16 -23.25 7.28
CA GLY A 254 1.64 -24.57 6.99
C GLY A 254 1.50 -24.84 5.47
N PRO A 255 1.42 -26.11 5.09
CA PRO A 255 1.04 -26.49 3.76
C PRO A 255 -0.37 -25.95 3.43
N SER A 256 -0.68 -25.86 2.11
CA SER A 256 -1.98 -25.33 1.67
C SER A 256 -3.16 -25.90 2.45
N GLY A 257 -3.93 -25.02 3.09
CA GLY A 257 -5.12 -25.39 3.86
C GLY A 257 -4.89 -25.93 5.28
N LYS A 258 -3.65 -26.05 5.76
CA LYS A 258 -3.35 -26.52 7.12
C LYS A 258 -2.39 -25.58 7.84
N PRO A 259 -2.60 -25.21 9.11
CA PRO A 259 -1.64 -24.46 9.89
C PRO A 259 -0.37 -25.28 10.17
N ALA A 260 0.78 -24.59 10.25
CA ALA A 260 1.99 -25.21 10.80
C ALA A 260 1.82 -25.46 12.30
N ALA A 261 2.27 -26.63 12.78
CA ALA A 261 2.12 -27.03 14.19
C ALA A 261 3.02 -26.17 15.14
N PRO A 262 2.63 -26.03 16.42
CA PRO A 262 3.53 -25.50 17.43
C PRO A 262 4.87 -26.25 17.45
N GLY A 263 5.96 -25.55 17.74
CA GLY A 263 7.32 -26.10 17.70
C GLY A 263 7.95 -26.20 16.31
N SER A 264 7.19 -26.08 15.22
CA SER A 264 7.76 -26.06 13.86
C SER A 264 8.50 -24.75 13.57
N PRO A 265 9.56 -24.77 12.73
CA PRO A 265 10.36 -23.58 12.43
C PRO A 265 9.57 -22.56 11.59
N TRP A 266 9.89 -21.30 11.76
CA TRP A 266 9.36 -20.24 10.89
C TRP A 266 9.85 -20.42 9.45
N SER A 267 8.93 -20.36 8.49
CA SER A 267 9.31 -20.37 7.09
C SER A 267 10.09 -19.08 6.72
N PRO A 268 10.95 -19.12 5.68
CA PRO A 268 11.63 -17.92 5.18
C PRO A 268 10.65 -16.77 4.85
N ALA A 269 9.47 -17.10 4.34
CA ALA A 269 8.42 -16.12 4.04
C ALA A 269 7.85 -15.45 5.32
N HIS A 270 7.69 -16.22 6.40
CA HIS A 270 7.25 -15.66 7.68
C HIS A 270 8.30 -14.72 8.28
N GLN A 271 9.57 -15.15 8.29
CA GLN A 271 10.70 -14.34 8.74
C GLN A 271 10.80 -13.03 7.93
N MET A 272 10.66 -13.11 6.60
CA MET A 272 10.65 -11.94 5.72
C MET A 272 9.51 -10.98 6.06
N ALA A 273 8.30 -11.49 6.22
CA ALA A 273 7.14 -10.67 6.55
C ALA A 273 7.28 -9.98 7.93
N ASP A 274 7.85 -10.67 8.92
CA ASP A 274 8.15 -10.07 10.23
C ASP A 274 9.24 -9.00 10.13
N ALA A 275 10.31 -9.25 9.38
CA ALA A 275 11.38 -8.27 9.19
C ALA A 275 10.87 -7.01 8.46
N ILE A 276 10.05 -7.15 7.41
CA ILE A 276 9.41 -6.01 6.74
C ILE A 276 8.52 -5.23 7.72
N ARG A 277 7.77 -5.92 8.58
CA ARG A 277 6.93 -5.27 9.60
C ARG A 277 7.77 -4.46 10.59
N VAL A 278 8.88 -5.00 11.07
CA VAL A 278 9.80 -4.29 12.00
C VAL A 278 10.44 -3.09 11.30
N THR A 279 10.88 -3.24 10.06
CA THR A 279 11.42 -2.15 9.24
C THR A 279 10.40 -1.02 9.06
N GLY A 280 9.14 -1.35 8.76
CA GLY A 280 8.05 -0.37 8.66
C GLY A 280 7.79 0.36 9.97
N LYS A 281 7.83 -0.35 11.11
CA LYS A 281 7.72 0.28 12.44
C LYS A 281 8.85 1.26 12.72
N THR A 282 10.08 0.90 12.37
CA THR A 282 11.24 1.76 12.55
C THR A 282 11.10 3.04 11.72
N PHE A 283 10.72 2.91 10.45
CA PHE A 283 10.45 4.06 9.58
C PHE A 283 9.34 4.98 10.16
N LEU A 284 8.23 4.40 10.61
CA LEU A 284 7.14 5.19 11.22
C LEU A 284 7.57 5.92 12.48
N ARG A 285 8.45 5.32 13.30
CA ARG A 285 9.02 5.98 14.48
C ARG A 285 9.87 7.18 14.06
N ASP A 286 10.74 6.99 13.10
CA ASP A 286 11.67 8.04 12.65
C ASP A 286 10.90 9.18 11.94
N LEU A 287 9.87 8.86 11.16
CA LEU A 287 8.94 9.82 10.58
C LEU A 287 8.20 10.61 11.67
N TRP A 288 7.76 9.95 12.74
CA TRP A 288 7.15 10.60 13.90
C TRP A 288 8.13 11.51 14.64
N CYS A 289 9.38 11.07 14.86
CA CYS A 289 10.42 11.86 15.50
C CYS A 289 10.72 13.14 14.71
N GLU A 290 10.86 13.03 13.38
CA GLU A 290 11.09 14.19 12.52
C GLU A 290 9.88 15.13 12.51
N SER A 291 8.67 14.57 12.47
CA SER A 291 7.45 15.37 12.56
C SER A 291 7.38 16.16 13.89
N LYS A 292 7.73 15.50 14.99
CA LYS A 292 7.81 16.14 16.32
C LYS A 292 8.82 17.28 16.34
N ARG A 293 10.02 17.08 15.78
CA ARG A 293 11.06 18.11 15.68
C ARG A 293 10.56 19.36 14.95
N ILE A 294 9.89 19.19 13.80
CA ILE A 294 9.33 20.30 13.02
C ILE A 294 8.26 21.06 13.82
N HIS A 295 7.41 20.37 14.58
CA HIS A 295 6.43 21.02 15.46
C HIS A 295 7.10 21.82 16.58
N GLU A 296 8.13 21.27 17.22
CA GLU A 296 8.85 21.94 18.31
C GLU A 296 9.60 23.19 17.83
N GLU A 297 10.29 23.12 16.70
CA GLU A 297 10.97 24.28 16.09
C GLU A 297 10.00 25.41 15.77
N ARG A 298 8.83 25.08 15.25
CA ARG A 298 7.82 26.06 14.87
C ARG A 298 7.13 26.69 16.07
N ASN A 299 7.02 25.98 17.18
CA ASN A 299 6.47 26.52 18.44
C ASN A 299 7.48 27.39 19.20
N SER A 300 8.77 27.29 18.86
CA SER A 300 9.87 28.04 19.48
C SER A 300 10.23 29.31 18.68
N ALA A 301 9.71 29.48 17.47
CA ALA A 301 9.92 30.62 16.57
C ALA A 301 8.77 31.63 16.65
#